data_4bffbf63e0a87f97adc52dfa7bd324e9
#
_entry.id   4bffbf63e0a87f97adc52dfa7bd324e9
#
_cell.length_a   1.000
_cell.length_b   1.000
_cell.length_c   1.000
_cell.angle_alpha   90.00
_cell.angle_beta   90.00
_cell.angle_gamma   90.00
#
_symmetry.space_group_name_H-M   'P 1'
#
loop_
_entity.id
_entity.type
_entity.pdbx_description
1 polymer ?
#
loop_
_entity_poly.entity_id
_entity_poly.type
_entity_poly.pdbx_seq_one_letter_code
_entity_poly.pdbx_strand_id
1 'polypeptide(L)'
;MKKIGMKILSIILVMSLLIGGSSATTTASAADLGKTLENTGLGIVALIFSTLVGGLNFIVPDSKDFIKVEDRVVENFYEGTETWNDEAKADAKWSLGHAKASLVPSDWETKDYYLGGFIDPNNGMVNKVEEIIDDMQIRVIALSDGSDRGVALFANIDCIGFSNGDIKEIRKRVEAMDLGVEFNSINVSSTHTHSCIDTQGLWTNLFPKLFTNLLKSYIPFLEKERGADAEYMEFVYETAAETMKKAVEDMRSGTLTYAVKEVNDEYFNNKNRSQSTSIIDELARFVFTPDDTNYKPTMIVNIAAHPDVAGLPVDEIDNGRDLTGDYIYYLGEKIEEKGFNFMFFNGAIAGIYEGRGPAGDGVPTERRYEETLRYGYEIANMALNLTNTVEQIEANMTDAEKAKIAEEKEIGGENYTLWYEGWEPVTEKVLEPNLNILIKEVKIKVTNPLIKLVGKLNLVNYTVCKEGLDYYIFAEIGYMEIGGVKVAFMPGEIVQDLICGGGSLTADGSYSGKAFECKTIYELFGEDAICFGLMNDALGYVVPDNDYTMALLGDHYQEMISLGRYAGSTIMNGFAEIAEEIK
;
A
#
# COMPACT_ATOMS: atom_id res chain seq x y z
N MET A 1 40.79 -2.87 17.32
CA MET A 1 40.76 -3.34 15.94
C MET A 1 40.57 -4.87 15.79
N LYS A 2 41.35 -5.78 16.41
CA LYS A 2 41.12 -7.25 16.27
C LYS A 2 39.70 -7.71 16.71
N LYS A 3 39.14 -7.19 17.80
CA LYS A 3 37.78 -7.55 18.25
C LYS A 3 36.66 -7.01 17.34
N ILE A 4 36.87 -5.88 16.66
CA ILE A 4 35.95 -5.31 15.68
C ILE A 4 36.01 -6.12 14.39
N GLY A 5 37.21 -6.48 13.92
CA GLY A 5 37.38 -7.32 12.73
C GLY A 5 36.76 -8.71 12.87
N MET A 6 36.86 -9.36 14.05
CA MET A 6 36.18 -10.64 14.31
C MET A 6 34.65 -10.52 14.32
N LYS A 7 34.12 -9.42 14.88
CA LYS A 7 32.67 -9.16 14.85
C LYS A 7 32.15 -8.95 13.43
N ILE A 8 32.87 -8.17 12.62
CA ILE A 8 32.55 -7.92 11.22
C ILE A 8 32.61 -9.23 10.40
N LEU A 9 33.64 -10.06 10.61
CA LEU A 9 33.77 -11.34 9.93
C LEU A 9 32.65 -12.32 10.29
N SER A 10 32.21 -12.33 11.55
CA SER A 10 31.05 -13.12 11.99
C SER A 10 29.75 -12.65 11.35
N ILE A 11 29.57 -11.36 11.18
CA ILE A 11 28.40 -10.76 10.53
C ILE A 11 28.37 -11.12 9.03
N ILE A 12 29.51 -11.02 8.34
CA ILE A 12 29.64 -11.40 6.92
C ILE A 12 29.32 -12.90 6.74
N LEU A 13 29.80 -13.76 7.63
CA LEU A 13 29.54 -15.19 7.58
C LEU A 13 28.06 -15.52 7.79
N VAL A 14 27.39 -14.83 8.72
CA VAL A 14 25.96 -14.98 8.97
C VAL A 14 25.13 -14.47 7.79
N MET A 15 25.48 -13.33 7.21
CA MET A 15 24.81 -12.82 6.01
C MET A 15 25.00 -13.73 4.80
N SER A 16 26.19 -14.32 4.63
CA SER A 16 26.46 -15.30 3.56
C SER A 16 25.62 -16.59 3.73
N LEU A 17 25.39 -17.02 4.97
CA LEU A 17 24.54 -18.18 5.27
C LEU A 17 23.05 -17.89 5.04
N LEU A 18 22.61 -16.64 5.27
CA LEU A 18 21.25 -16.20 5.00
C LEU A 18 20.94 -16.13 3.49
N ILE A 19 21.93 -15.73 2.69
CA ILE A 19 21.82 -15.65 1.23
C ILE A 19 21.86 -17.04 0.58
N GLY A 20 22.64 -17.98 1.14
CA GLY A 20 22.80 -19.33 0.61
C GLY A 20 21.66 -20.31 0.93
N GLY A 21 20.75 -19.93 1.83
CA GLY A 21 19.66 -20.79 2.30
C GLY A 21 18.35 -20.76 1.50
N SER A 22 18.23 -19.85 0.54
CA SER A 22 16.96 -19.59 -0.16
C SER A 22 16.65 -20.47 -1.38
N SER A 23 17.45 -21.51 -1.67
CA SER A 23 17.28 -22.34 -2.86
C SER A 23 16.92 -23.81 -2.59
N ALA A 24 15.91 -24.07 -1.75
CA ALA A 24 15.41 -25.43 -1.57
C ALA A 24 13.87 -25.47 -1.65
N THR A 25 13.36 -25.67 -2.85
CA THR A 25 11.97 -26.09 -3.09
C THR A 25 11.83 -27.57 -2.79
N THR A 26 10.98 -27.96 -1.85
CA THR A 26 10.54 -29.34 -1.68
C THR A 26 9.03 -29.42 -1.65
N THR A 27 8.48 -30.11 -2.64
CA THR A 27 7.10 -30.58 -2.69
C THR A 27 6.94 -31.80 -1.77
N ALA A 28 5.96 -31.79 -0.85
CA ALA A 28 5.54 -32.99 -0.14
C ALA A 28 4.08 -32.96 0.24
N SER A 29 3.37 -34.05 -0.12
CA SER A 29 2.00 -34.35 0.27
C SER A 29 2.00 -35.48 1.30
N ALA A 30 1.57 -35.22 2.54
CA ALA A 30 1.04 -36.19 3.51
C ALA A 30 0.46 -35.40 4.71
N ALA A 31 -0.86 -35.26 4.75
CA ALA A 31 -1.58 -34.40 5.68
C ALA A 31 -1.62 -34.98 7.11
N ASP A 32 -1.40 -34.18 8.10
CA ASP A 32 -1.49 -34.26 9.57
C ASP A 32 -0.20 -34.58 10.36
N LEU A 33 0.50 -35.65 10.11
CA LEU A 33 1.81 -35.87 10.76
C LEU A 33 2.86 -34.94 10.12
N GLY A 34 2.66 -34.61 8.84
CA GLY A 34 3.42 -33.62 8.09
C GLY A 34 3.33 -32.22 8.70
N LYS A 35 2.14 -31.71 8.97
CA LYS A 35 1.94 -30.37 9.54
C LYS A 35 2.60 -30.20 10.90
N THR A 36 2.53 -31.20 11.79
CA THR A 36 3.17 -31.13 13.11
C THR A 36 4.70 -31.17 13.02
N LEU A 37 5.25 -31.98 12.12
CA LEU A 37 6.70 -32.05 11.86
C LEU A 37 7.19 -30.81 11.10
N GLU A 38 6.42 -30.31 10.18
CA GLU A 38 6.67 -29.08 9.43
C GLU A 38 6.66 -27.85 10.35
N ASN A 39 5.63 -27.69 11.17
CA ASN A 39 5.54 -26.63 12.17
C ASN A 39 6.67 -26.72 13.22
N THR A 40 7.11 -27.92 13.61
CA THR A 40 8.22 -28.10 14.52
C THR A 40 9.57 -27.76 13.81
N GLY A 41 9.73 -28.16 12.57
CA GLY A 41 10.90 -27.85 11.74
C GLY A 41 11.01 -26.35 11.45
N LEU A 42 9.91 -25.72 11.04
CA LEU A 42 9.83 -24.27 10.81
C LEU A 42 10.06 -23.48 12.10
N GLY A 43 9.54 -23.93 13.23
CA GLY A 43 9.81 -23.34 14.54
C GLY A 43 11.30 -23.37 14.92
N ILE A 44 12.03 -24.43 14.60
CA ILE A 44 13.47 -24.52 14.84
C ILE A 44 14.24 -23.58 13.91
N VAL A 45 13.90 -23.51 12.63
CA VAL A 45 14.52 -22.59 11.66
C VAL A 45 14.25 -21.14 12.05
N ALA A 46 13.01 -20.81 12.43
CA ALA A 46 12.65 -19.48 12.93
C ALA A 46 13.45 -19.10 14.18
N LEU A 47 13.62 -20.04 15.12
CA LEU A 47 14.42 -19.84 16.33
C LEU A 47 15.90 -19.59 16.01
N ILE A 48 16.48 -20.36 15.10
CA ILE A 48 17.88 -20.19 14.67
C ILE A 48 18.05 -18.83 14.01
N PHE A 49 17.18 -18.45 13.08
CA PHE A 49 17.23 -17.16 12.40
C PHE A 49 17.04 -15.99 13.36
N SER A 50 16.01 -16.05 14.19
CA SER A 50 15.75 -15.01 15.21
C SER A 50 16.92 -14.88 16.18
N THR A 51 17.60 -16.00 16.50
CA THR A 51 18.79 -16.00 17.37
C THR A 51 20.00 -15.38 16.66
N LEU A 52 20.21 -15.68 15.38
CA LEU A 52 21.31 -15.12 14.60
C LEU A 52 21.12 -13.62 14.36
N VAL A 53 19.94 -13.21 13.87
CA VAL A 53 19.63 -11.79 13.66
C VAL A 53 19.49 -11.04 14.99
N GLY A 54 18.98 -11.69 16.04
CA GLY A 54 18.98 -11.17 17.40
C GLY A 54 20.38 -10.94 17.93
N GLY A 55 21.32 -11.86 17.66
CA GLY A 55 22.75 -11.70 17.93
C GLY A 55 23.36 -10.50 17.22
N LEU A 56 23.02 -10.28 15.95
CA LEU A 56 23.42 -9.09 15.19
C LEU A 56 22.85 -7.81 15.81
N ASN A 57 21.58 -7.80 16.18
CA ASN A 57 20.96 -6.66 16.87
C ASN A 57 21.64 -6.30 18.20
N PHE A 58 22.18 -7.29 18.91
CA PHE A 58 22.94 -7.05 20.13
C PHE A 58 24.33 -6.47 19.85
N ILE A 59 24.95 -6.83 18.73
CA ILE A 59 26.29 -6.40 18.36
C ILE A 59 26.28 -5.03 17.70
N VAL A 60 25.30 -4.75 16.81
CA VAL A 60 25.18 -3.47 16.09
C VAL A 60 24.70 -2.38 17.07
N PRO A 61 25.46 -1.29 17.25
CA PRO A 61 25.04 -0.18 18.10
C PRO A 61 23.74 0.45 17.59
N ASP A 62 22.95 1.02 18.50
CA ASP A 62 21.81 1.84 18.13
C ASP A 62 22.24 3.03 17.27
N SER A 63 21.38 3.49 16.40
CA SER A 63 21.61 4.73 15.67
C SER A 63 21.65 5.92 16.66
N LYS A 64 22.49 6.91 16.36
CA LYS A 64 22.50 8.18 17.10
C LYS A 64 21.17 8.95 16.97
N ASP A 65 20.40 8.63 15.93
CA ASP A 65 19.12 9.28 15.61
C ASP A 65 17.95 8.67 16.40
N PHE A 66 18.21 7.62 17.20
CA PHE A 66 17.18 7.04 18.07
C PHE A 66 16.94 7.99 19.24
N ILE A 67 15.65 8.30 19.47
CA ILE A 67 15.23 9.16 20.57
C ILE A 67 14.54 8.33 21.65
N LYS A 68 14.46 8.84 22.86
CA LYS A 68 13.62 8.23 23.88
C LYS A 68 12.17 8.56 23.62
N VAL A 69 11.26 7.64 23.97
CA VAL A 69 9.80 7.88 23.83
C VAL A 69 9.39 9.17 24.56
N GLU A 70 9.97 9.42 25.76
CA GLU A 70 9.69 10.61 26.57
C GLU A 70 10.20 11.93 25.96
N ASP A 71 11.19 11.88 25.07
CA ASP A 71 11.80 13.04 24.42
C ASP A 71 11.22 13.31 23.01
N ARG A 72 10.24 12.48 22.58
CA ARG A 72 9.65 12.61 21.25
C ARG A 72 8.77 13.88 21.16
N VAL A 73 9.00 14.65 20.12
CA VAL A 73 8.13 15.76 19.73
C VAL A 73 7.26 15.33 18.55
N VAL A 74 5.98 15.64 18.61
CA VAL A 74 5.04 15.42 17.49
C VAL A 74 5.12 16.64 16.58
N GLU A 75 5.53 16.44 15.34
CA GLU A 75 5.66 17.49 14.33
C GLU A 75 4.95 17.08 13.05
N ASN A 76 4.41 18.06 12.31
CA ASN A 76 3.74 17.87 11.01
C ASN A 76 2.67 16.76 11.09
N PHE A 77 1.88 16.78 12.14
CA PHE A 77 0.78 15.86 12.40
C PHE A 77 -0.56 16.61 12.35
N TYR A 78 -1.54 16.01 11.74
CA TYR A 78 -2.90 16.53 11.61
C TYR A 78 -3.87 15.57 12.31
N GLU A 79 -4.62 16.04 13.29
CA GLU A 79 -5.62 15.25 14.00
C GLU A 79 -6.90 15.05 13.18
N GLY A 80 -7.13 15.88 12.17
CA GLY A 80 -8.32 15.86 11.34
C GLY A 80 -9.20 17.09 11.55
N THR A 81 -10.53 16.92 11.45
CA THR A 81 -11.49 18.00 11.64
C THR A 81 -11.67 18.33 13.13
N GLU A 82 -11.62 19.62 13.49
CA GLU A 82 -11.73 20.06 14.90
C GLU A 82 -13.00 19.60 15.61
N THR A 83 -14.09 19.43 14.86
CA THR A 83 -15.38 18.97 15.37
C THR A 83 -15.92 17.86 14.51
N TRP A 84 -16.50 16.84 15.16
CA TRP A 84 -17.29 15.82 14.50
C TRP A 84 -18.72 16.30 14.33
N ASN A 85 -19.24 16.31 13.10
CA ASN A 85 -20.59 16.77 12.81
C ASN A 85 -21.42 15.63 12.26
N ASP A 86 -22.62 15.44 12.82
CA ASP A 86 -23.57 14.41 12.35
C ASP A 86 -24.29 14.82 11.06
N GLU A 87 -24.43 16.12 10.82
CA GLU A 87 -25.15 16.67 9.67
C GLU A 87 -24.33 17.72 8.93
N ALA A 88 -24.57 17.85 7.63
CA ALA A 88 -23.99 18.90 6.82
C ALA A 88 -24.43 20.31 7.30
N LYS A 89 -23.49 21.26 7.25
CA LYS A 89 -23.82 22.69 7.50
C LYS A 89 -24.81 23.17 6.44
N ALA A 90 -25.78 24.00 6.87
CA ALA A 90 -26.74 24.62 5.95
C ALA A 90 -25.99 25.38 4.84
N ASP A 91 -26.45 25.21 3.60
CA ASP A 91 -25.85 25.80 2.38
C ASP A 91 -24.40 25.36 2.08
N ALA A 92 -23.84 24.36 2.78
CA ALA A 92 -22.54 23.75 2.45
C ALA A 92 -22.57 23.11 1.06
N LYS A 93 -21.42 23.13 0.40
CA LYS A 93 -21.20 22.47 -0.89
C LYS A 93 -19.85 21.79 -0.91
N TRP A 94 -19.80 20.63 -1.51
CA TRP A 94 -18.53 20.02 -1.83
C TRP A 94 -17.70 20.93 -2.72
N SER A 95 -16.42 20.99 -2.43
CA SER A 95 -15.40 21.60 -3.29
C SER A 95 -14.25 20.62 -3.46
N LEU A 96 -13.86 20.37 -4.70
CA LEU A 96 -12.76 19.49 -5.03
C LEU A 96 -11.89 20.09 -6.13
N GLY A 97 -10.57 19.98 -5.97
CA GLY A 97 -9.60 20.24 -7.00
C GLY A 97 -8.73 19.00 -7.23
N HIS A 98 -8.22 18.83 -8.44
CA HIS A 98 -7.40 17.70 -8.86
C HIS A 98 -6.12 18.16 -9.55
N ALA A 99 -5.01 17.48 -9.28
CA ALA A 99 -3.77 17.63 -10.03
C ALA A 99 -3.02 16.31 -10.09
N LYS A 100 -2.19 16.14 -11.12
CA LYS A 100 -1.24 15.04 -11.24
C LYS A 100 0.10 15.50 -11.81
N ALA A 101 1.15 14.73 -11.54
CA ALA A 101 2.48 14.96 -12.08
C ALA A 101 3.22 13.62 -12.29
N SER A 102 4.16 13.61 -13.23
CA SER A 102 5.09 12.50 -13.42
C SER A 102 6.15 12.50 -12.32
N LEU A 103 6.53 11.31 -11.88
CA LEU A 103 7.63 11.05 -10.95
C LEU A 103 8.80 10.33 -11.62
N VAL A 104 8.78 10.20 -12.94
CA VAL A 104 9.92 9.67 -13.70
C VAL A 104 11.04 10.72 -13.70
N PRO A 105 12.23 10.42 -13.17
CA PRO A 105 13.33 11.36 -13.12
C PRO A 105 13.90 11.59 -14.52
N SER A 106 14.25 12.84 -14.84
CA SER A 106 14.72 13.20 -16.17
C SER A 106 16.09 12.63 -16.56
N ASP A 107 16.84 12.13 -15.59
CA ASP A 107 18.17 11.56 -15.73
C ASP A 107 18.21 10.02 -15.66
N TRP A 108 17.05 9.36 -15.78
CA TRP A 108 16.93 7.90 -15.64
C TRP A 108 17.81 7.10 -16.61
N GLU A 109 18.12 7.63 -17.79
CA GLU A 109 19.01 6.97 -18.76
C GLU A 109 20.50 7.03 -18.35
N THR A 110 20.87 7.94 -17.46
CA THR A 110 22.26 8.22 -17.09
C THR A 110 22.60 7.90 -15.65
N LYS A 111 21.58 7.70 -14.80
CA LYS A 111 21.70 7.35 -13.39
C LYS A 111 20.97 6.04 -13.13
N ASP A 112 21.57 5.18 -12.30
CA ASP A 112 20.98 3.90 -11.94
C ASP A 112 19.85 4.10 -10.93
N TYR A 113 18.62 3.73 -11.32
CA TYR A 113 17.46 3.61 -10.46
C TYR A 113 17.04 2.15 -10.31
N TYR A 114 16.40 1.82 -9.21
CA TYR A 114 16.01 0.45 -8.87
C TYR A 114 14.52 0.40 -8.55
N LEU A 115 13.84 -0.66 -9.00
CA LEU A 115 12.44 -0.89 -8.72
C LEU A 115 12.24 -1.45 -7.32
N GLY A 116 11.20 -1.00 -6.63
CA GLY A 116 10.76 -1.52 -5.35
C GLY A 116 9.92 -2.79 -5.49
N GLY A 117 9.87 -3.61 -4.43
CA GLY A 117 8.91 -4.71 -4.29
C GLY A 117 9.50 -6.10 -4.44
N PHE A 118 10.37 -6.35 -5.41
CA PHE A 118 10.97 -7.68 -5.63
C PHE A 118 12.47 -7.69 -5.38
N ILE A 119 12.96 -8.86 -4.92
CA ILE A 119 14.39 -9.16 -4.86
C ILE A 119 14.69 -10.18 -5.96
N ASP A 120 15.52 -9.80 -6.93
CA ASP A 120 15.95 -10.70 -7.99
C ASP A 120 17.30 -11.38 -7.64
N PRO A 121 17.28 -12.67 -7.23
CA PRO A 121 18.51 -13.40 -6.92
C PRO A 121 19.42 -13.60 -8.13
N ASN A 122 18.88 -13.59 -9.35
CA ASN A 122 19.63 -13.82 -10.58
C ASN A 122 20.42 -12.57 -11.02
N ASN A 123 19.94 -11.39 -10.63
CA ASN A 123 20.55 -10.09 -10.98
C ASN A 123 21.20 -9.38 -9.79
N GLY A 124 21.79 -10.15 -8.86
CA GLY A 124 22.50 -9.57 -7.72
C GLY A 124 21.58 -8.97 -6.65
N MET A 125 20.35 -9.44 -6.54
CA MET A 125 19.35 -9.06 -5.56
C MET A 125 18.75 -7.66 -5.77
N VAL A 126 18.85 -7.10 -6.97
CA VAL A 126 18.33 -5.76 -7.29
C VAL A 126 17.72 -5.72 -8.68
N ASN A 127 16.66 -4.94 -8.82
CA ASN A 127 15.97 -4.70 -10.10
C ASN A 127 16.31 -3.29 -10.59
N LYS A 128 17.38 -3.17 -11.36
CA LYS A 128 17.74 -1.90 -12.00
C LYS A 128 16.76 -1.62 -13.15
N VAL A 129 16.22 -0.41 -13.23
CA VAL A 129 15.36 0.03 -14.33
C VAL A 129 16.10 -0.11 -15.66
N GLU A 130 15.53 -0.83 -16.62
CA GLU A 130 16.07 -1.02 -17.97
C GLU A 130 15.25 -0.29 -19.04
N GLU A 131 13.93 -0.25 -18.90
CA GLU A 131 13.01 0.41 -19.80
C GLU A 131 11.90 1.12 -19.03
N ILE A 132 11.27 2.11 -19.62
CA ILE A 132 10.06 2.76 -19.12
C ILE A 132 8.92 2.42 -20.07
N ILE A 133 7.95 1.65 -19.60
CA ILE A 133 6.77 1.25 -20.38
C ILE A 133 5.72 2.37 -20.36
N ASP A 134 5.48 2.93 -19.16
CA ASP A 134 4.53 4.01 -18.93
C ASP A 134 4.97 4.91 -17.78
N ASP A 135 4.14 5.89 -17.40
CA ASP A 135 4.50 6.92 -16.45
C ASP A 135 4.26 6.48 -15.00
N MET A 136 5.21 6.78 -14.13
CA MET A 136 5.07 6.75 -12.68
C MET A 136 4.51 8.09 -12.22
N GLN A 137 3.37 8.12 -11.52
CA GLN A 137 2.63 9.34 -11.25
C GLN A 137 2.39 9.59 -9.76
N ILE A 138 2.22 10.86 -9.43
CA ILE A 138 1.48 11.29 -8.25
C ILE A 138 0.15 11.90 -8.69
N ARG A 139 -0.92 11.53 -8.01
CA ARG A 139 -2.28 12.06 -8.18
C ARG A 139 -2.74 12.67 -6.87
N VAL A 140 -3.33 13.85 -6.92
CA VAL A 140 -3.74 14.61 -5.73
C VAL A 140 -5.16 15.12 -5.89
N ILE A 141 -5.95 15.04 -4.81
CA ILE A 141 -7.18 15.79 -4.65
C ILE A 141 -7.10 16.69 -3.42
N ALA A 142 -7.66 17.88 -3.53
CA ALA A 142 -7.98 18.78 -2.43
C ALA A 142 -9.48 18.77 -2.24
N LEU A 143 -9.97 18.46 -1.05
CA LEU A 143 -11.39 18.27 -0.75
C LEU A 143 -11.83 19.12 0.44
N SER A 144 -12.99 19.78 0.31
CA SER A 144 -13.66 20.49 1.39
C SER A 144 -15.17 20.30 1.29
N ASP A 145 -15.84 20.21 2.43
CA ASP A 145 -17.29 20.19 2.52
C ASP A 145 -17.93 21.59 2.56
N GLY A 146 -17.12 22.65 2.49
CA GLY A 146 -17.56 24.03 2.55
C GLY A 146 -18.01 24.49 3.94
N SER A 147 -17.63 23.79 5.00
CA SER A 147 -18.05 24.05 6.38
C SER A 147 -17.07 24.91 7.19
N ASP A 148 -16.11 25.57 6.65
CA ASP A 148 -15.05 26.32 7.34
C ASP A 148 -14.14 25.45 8.25
N ARG A 149 -14.18 24.11 8.12
CA ARG A 149 -13.32 23.16 8.86
C ARG A 149 -12.02 22.84 8.15
N GLY A 150 -11.67 23.60 7.13
CA GLY A 150 -10.45 23.45 6.36
C GLY A 150 -10.57 22.53 5.16
N VAL A 151 -9.42 22.25 4.57
CA VAL A 151 -9.23 21.42 3.39
C VAL A 151 -8.49 20.13 3.77
N ALA A 152 -8.98 19.00 3.28
CA ALA A 152 -8.26 17.74 3.32
C ALA A 152 -7.51 17.54 1.99
N LEU A 153 -6.22 17.29 2.07
CA LEU A 153 -5.41 16.86 0.93
C LEU A 153 -5.24 15.34 0.95
N PHE A 154 -5.38 14.74 -0.21
CA PHE A 154 -5.10 13.33 -0.42
C PHE A 154 -4.20 13.18 -1.65
N ALA A 155 -3.03 12.59 -1.46
CA ALA A 155 -2.13 12.21 -2.54
C ALA A 155 -2.03 10.70 -2.63
N ASN A 156 -1.90 10.19 -3.86
CA ASN A 156 -1.60 8.80 -4.13
C ASN A 156 -0.36 8.74 -5.04
N ILE A 157 0.68 8.04 -4.59
CA ILE A 157 1.99 7.98 -5.24
C ILE A 157 2.21 6.57 -5.80
N ASP A 158 2.58 6.48 -7.08
CA ASP A 158 2.98 5.22 -7.70
C ASP A 158 4.36 4.81 -7.15
N CYS A 159 4.36 3.97 -6.14
CA CYS A 159 5.55 3.40 -5.51
C CYS A 159 5.19 2.24 -4.59
N ILE A 160 6.20 1.51 -4.16
CA ILE A 160 6.03 0.38 -3.23
C ILE A 160 5.53 0.81 -1.84
N GLY A 161 5.87 2.01 -1.39
CA GLY A 161 5.48 2.51 -0.09
C GLY A 161 6.15 3.84 0.24
N PHE A 162 5.48 4.62 1.10
CA PHE A 162 5.96 5.92 1.54
C PHE A 162 5.92 5.97 3.07
N SER A 163 7.06 6.15 3.72
CA SER A 163 7.13 6.13 5.18
C SER A 163 6.51 7.39 5.79
N ASN A 164 6.01 7.28 7.03
CA ASN A 164 5.51 8.44 7.77
C ASN A 164 6.55 9.58 7.86
N GLY A 165 7.84 9.25 7.97
CA GLY A 165 8.91 10.23 7.96
C GLY A 165 8.99 11.02 6.64
N ASP A 166 8.81 10.35 5.51
CA ASP A 166 8.80 10.96 4.17
C ASP A 166 7.54 11.80 3.95
N ILE A 167 6.40 11.34 4.47
CA ILE A 167 5.12 12.08 4.42
C ILE A 167 5.24 13.40 5.21
N LYS A 168 5.87 13.38 6.38
CA LYS A 168 6.12 14.59 7.18
C LYS A 168 7.00 15.59 6.45
N GLU A 169 7.94 15.15 5.62
CA GLU A 169 8.72 16.05 4.76
C GLU A 169 7.87 16.73 3.67
N ILE A 170 6.90 16.00 3.09
CA ILE A 170 5.94 16.60 2.14
C ILE A 170 5.06 17.62 2.87
N ARG A 171 4.46 17.26 4.00
CA ARG A 171 3.61 18.15 4.81
C ARG A 171 4.31 19.46 5.16
N LYS A 172 5.55 19.38 5.61
CA LYS A 172 6.38 20.54 5.93
C LYS A 172 6.57 21.49 4.74
N ARG A 173 6.73 20.95 3.52
CA ARG A 173 6.87 21.76 2.32
C ARG A 173 5.56 22.43 1.93
N VAL A 174 4.45 21.71 2.03
CA VAL A 174 3.11 22.27 1.75
C VAL A 174 2.78 23.40 2.71
N GLU A 175 3.02 23.22 4.01
CA GLU A 175 2.84 24.26 5.04
C GLU A 175 3.69 25.50 4.75
N ALA A 176 4.92 25.33 4.31
CA ALA A 176 5.84 26.43 3.98
C ALA A 176 5.42 27.26 2.76
N MET A 177 4.49 26.76 1.92
CA MET A 177 3.98 27.47 0.75
C MET A 177 2.94 28.53 1.07
N ASP A 178 2.32 28.51 2.27
CA ASP A 178 1.27 29.44 2.70
C ASP A 178 0.17 29.63 1.63
N LEU A 179 -0.56 28.53 1.35
CA LEU A 179 -1.54 28.49 0.25
C LEU A 179 -2.84 29.27 0.55
N GLY A 180 -2.94 29.94 1.68
CA GLY A 180 -4.10 30.76 2.06
C GLY A 180 -5.35 29.95 2.43
N VAL A 181 -5.20 28.66 2.71
CA VAL A 181 -6.23 27.75 3.21
C VAL A 181 -5.72 27.05 4.47
N GLU A 182 -6.63 26.72 5.38
CA GLU A 182 -6.31 25.89 6.54
C GLU A 182 -6.48 24.41 6.13
N PHE A 183 -5.51 23.58 6.50
CA PHE A 183 -5.60 22.15 6.28
C PHE A 183 -6.05 21.44 7.56
N ASN A 184 -7.12 20.66 7.46
CA ASN A 184 -7.51 19.74 8.53
C ASN A 184 -6.72 18.44 8.47
N SER A 185 -6.30 18.03 7.25
CA SER A 185 -5.41 16.87 7.07
C SER A 185 -4.65 16.94 5.74
N ILE A 186 -3.44 16.37 5.74
CA ILE A 186 -2.64 16.13 4.53
C ILE A 186 -2.27 14.66 4.56
N ASN A 187 -2.91 13.87 3.69
CA ASN A 187 -2.81 12.44 3.64
C ASN A 187 -2.07 12.00 2.38
N VAL A 188 -1.17 11.04 2.53
CA VAL A 188 -0.42 10.45 1.41
C VAL A 188 -0.55 8.94 1.47
N SER A 189 -0.93 8.34 0.36
CA SER A 189 -0.97 6.89 0.17
C SER A 189 -0.05 6.46 -0.96
N SER A 190 0.25 5.18 -1.01
CA SER A 190 1.01 4.55 -2.09
C SER A 190 0.12 3.60 -2.87
N THR A 191 0.34 3.47 -4.17
CA THR A 191 -0.32 2.44 -4.97
C THR A 191 0.17 1.05 -4.66
N HIS A 192 1.35 0.93 -4.07
CA HIS A 192 2.06 -0.31 -3.79
C HIS A 192 2.50 -1.06 -5.06
N THR A 193 2.67 -0.36 -6.17
CA THR A 193 3.21 -0.99 -7.39
C THR A 193 4.64 -1.48 -7.17
N HIS A 194 4.91 -2.70 -7.65
CA HIS A 194 6.21 -3.35 -7.57
C HIS A 194 7.11 -3.05 -8.78
N SER A 195 6.68 -2.14 -9.65
CA SER A 195 7.39 -1.77 -10.88
C SER A 195 7.76 -0.28 -10.95
N CYS A 196 7.76 0.42 -9.82
CA CYS A 196 8.19 1.81 -9.72
C CYS A 196 9.46 1.96 -8.87
N ILE A 197 10.13 3.13 -8.98
CA ILE A 197 11.39 3.40 -8.30
C ILE A 197 11.23 3.27 -6.78
N ASP A 198 12.19 2.61 -6.13
CA ASP A 198 12.22 2.34 -4.70
C ASP A 198 12.26 3.62 -3.86
N THR A 199 11.21 3.87 -3.11
CA THR A 199 11.07 5.00 -2.17
C THR A 199 11.34 4.61 -0.72
N GLN A 200 11.38 3.31 -0.40
CA GLN A 200 11.63 2.84 0.96
C GLN A 200 13.12 2.54 1.23
N GLY A 201 13.92 2.28 0.17
CA GLY A 201 15.35 2.02 0.30
C GLY A 201 15.72 0.59 0.65
N LEU A 202 14.82 -0.36 0.45
CA LEU A 202 15.03 -1.78 0.73
C LEU A 202 15.36 -2.60 -0.52
N TRP A 203 15.05 -2.08 -1.70
CA TRP A 203 15.23 -2.75 -3.00
C TRP A 203 16.30 -2.13 -3.90
N THR A 204 16.95 -1.07 -3.46
CA THR A 204 18.13 -0.49 -4.12
C THR A 204 19.33 -1.43 -4.01
N ASN A 205 20.50 -1.03 -4.52
CA ASN A 205 21.76 -1.77 -4.29
C ASN A 205 22.10 -1.80 -2.79
N LEU A 206 21.34 -2.61 -2.06
CA LEU A 206 21.26 -2.63 -0.61
C LEU A 206 22.55 -3.11 0.07
N PHE A 207 23.22 -4.13 -0.50
CA PHE A 207 24.36 -4.76 0.16
C PHE A 207 25.54 -3.83 0.40
N PRO A 208 26.01 -3.01 -0.56
CA PRO A 208 27.05 -2.02 -0.29
C PRO A 208 26.64 -1.02 0.80
N LYS A 209 25.38 -0.56 0.80
CA LYS A 209 24.86 0.38 1.81
C LYS A 209 24.78 -0.28 3.18
N LEU A 210 24.28 -1.52 3.28
CA LEU A 210 24.28 -2.31 4.51
C LEU A 210 25.68 -2.42 5.10
N PHE A 211 26.66 -2.83 4.29
CA PHE A 211 28.04 -2.99 4.73
C PHE A 211 28.67 -1.68 5.18
N THR A 212 28.48 -0.62 4.39
CA THR A 212 28.99 0.72 4.70
C THR A 212 28.35 1.26 5.98
N ASN A 213 27.03 1.17 6.15
CA ASN A 213 26.32 1.63 7.33
C ASN A 213 26.66 0.80 8.58
N LEU A 214 26.93 -0.50 8.39
CA LEU A 214 27.45 -1.35 9.46
C LEU A 214 28.81 -0.86 9.95
N LEU A 215 29.75 -0.54 9.05
CA LEU A 215 31.05 0.05 9.42
C LEU A 215 30.87 1.41 10.09
N LYS A 216 30.03 2.28 9.51
CA LYS A 216 29.71 3.61 10.06
C LYS A 216 29.08 3.52 11.46
N SER A 217 28.34 2.45 11.78
CA SER A 217 27.73 2.24 13.10
C SER A 217 28.76 2.19 14.24
N TYR A 218 30.04 1.89 13.95
CA TYR A 218 31.12 1.88 14.94
C TYR A 218 31.97 3.14 14.93
N ILE A 219 31.65 4.12 14.08
CA ILE A 219 32.39 5.36 13.93
C ILE A 219 31.40 6.54 14.13
N PRO A 220 31.27 7.11 15.34
CA PRO A 220 30.17 7.99 15.70
C PRO A 220 30.04 9.28 14.90
N PHE A 221 31.09 9.74 14.22
CA PHE A 221 31.10 10.96 13.42
C PHE A 221 30.78 10.74 11.94
N LEU A 222 30.61 9.48 11.50
CA LEU A 222 30.18 9.18 10.14
C LEU A 222 28.66 9.01 10.08
N GLU A 223 28.04 9.71 9.14
CA GLU A 223 26.62 9.60 8.89
C GLU A 223 26.30 8.38 8.05
N LYS A 224 25.24 7.68 8.43
CA LYS A 224 24.69 6.57 7.66
C LYS A 224 23.87 7.12 6.50
N GLU A 225 23.83 6.39 5.42
CA GLU A 225 23.03 6.73 4.25
C GLU A 225 21.73 5.94 4.27
N ARG A 226 20.64 6.56 3.84
CA ARG A 226 19.38 5.85 3.59
C ARG A 226 19.53 4.89 2.41
N GLY A 227 18.66 3.88 2.36
CA GLY A 227 18.57 2.98 1.24
C GLY A 227 18.09 3.70 -0.03
N ALA A 228 16.97 4.44 0.04
CA ALA A 228 16.45 5.21 -1.07
C ALA A 228 17.44 6.27 -1.60
N ASP A 229 17.36 6.58 -2.87
CA ASP A 229 18.18 7.64 -3.48
C ASP A 229 17.74 9.01 -2.96
N ALA A 230 18.67 9.74 -2.32
CA ALA A 230 18.34 10.99 -1.65
C ALA A 230 17.91 12.12 -2.60
N GLU A 231 18.53 12.20 -3.80
CA GLU A 231 18.18 13.20 -4.80
C GLU A 231 16.81 12.91 -5.41
N TYR A 232 16.51 11.62 -5.64
CA TYR A 232 15.21 11.18 -6.10
C TYR A 232 14.12 11.47 -5.06
N MET A 233 14.36 11.16 -3.79
CA MET A 233 13.39 11.46 -2.73
C MET A 233 13.12 12.96 -2.60
N GLU A 234 14.15 13.81 -2.74
CA GLU A 234 13.97 15.25 -2.76
C GLU A 234 13.10 15.72 -3.94
N PHE A 235 13.35 15.18 -5.13
CA PHE A 235 12.51 15.42 -6.30
C PHE A 235 11.04 14.99 -6.07
N VAL A 236 10.82 13.84 -5.43
CA VAL A 236 9.46 13.36 -5.11
C VAL A 236 8.77 14.29 -4.11
N TYR A 237 9.47 14.75 -3.05
CA TYR A 237 8.88 15.65 -2.06
C TYR A 237 8.49 17.00 -2.67
N GLU A 238 9.37 17.58 -3.50
CA GLU A 238 9.08 18.85 -4.19
C GLU A 238 7.92 18.71 -5.17
N THR A 239 7.92 17.64 -5.98
CA THR A 239 6.86 17.38 -6.95
C THR A 239 5.51 17.14 -6.24
N ALA A 240 5.52 16.42 -5.11
CA ALA A 240 4.32 16.18 -4.34
C ALA A 240 3.75 17.49 -3.78
N ALA A 241 4.58 18.33 -3.16
CA ALA A 241 4.13 19.60 -2.60
C ALA A 241 3.58 20.55 -3.69
N GLU A 242 4.27 20.68 -4.83
CA GLU A 242 3.78 21.48 -5.96
C GLU A 242 2.49 20.92 -6.58
N THR A 243 2.31 19.60 -6.62
CA THR A 243 1.07 18.98 -7.10
C THR A 243 -0.08 19.20 -6.13
N MET A 244 0.17 19.14 -4.83
CA MET A 244 -0.80 19.49 -3.78
C MET A 244 -1.26 20.94 -3.89
N LYS A 245 -0.32 21.87 -4.10
CA LYS A 245 -0.63 23.27 -4.36
C LYS A 245 -1.55 23.43 -5.58
N LYS A 246 -1.23 22.78 -6.70
CA LYS A 246 -2.06 22.82 -7.91
C LYS A 246 -3.46 22.27 -7.67
N ALA A 247 -3.61 21.22 -6.87
CA ALA A 247 -4.91 20.68 -6.51
C ALA A 247 -5.72 21.69 -5.67
N VAL A 248 -5.09 22.42 -4.73
CA VAL A 248 -5.73 23.51 -3.99
C VAL A 248 -6.16 24.64 -4.92
N GLU A 249 -5.31 25.08 -5.82
CA GLU A 249 -5.60 26.11 -6.80
C GLU A 249 -6.71 25.70 -7.80
N ASP A 250 -6.91 24.41 -8.02
CA ASP A 250 -7.93 23.83 -8.90
C ASP A 250 -9.29 23.63 -8.20
N MET A 251 -9.44 23.90 -6.91
CA MET A 251 -10.67 23.66 -6.16
C MET A 251 -11.86 24.45 -6.71
N ARG A 252 -12.98 23.78 -6.84
CA ARG A 252 -14.27 24.34 -7.29
C ARG A 252 -15.44 23.58 -6.70
N SER A 253 -16.59 24.25 -6.60
CA SER A 253 -17.81 23.65 -6.08
C SER A 253 -18.42 22.63 -7.04
N GLY A 254 -19.12 21.65 -6.47
CA GLY A 254 -19.77 20.59 -7.23
C GLY A 254 -20.56 19.63 -6.36
N THR A 255 -20.93 18.51 -6.97
CA THR A 255 -21.67 17.42 -6.34
C THR A 255 -20.78 16.19 -6.26
N LEU A 256 -20.80 15.52 -5.12
CA LEU A 256 -20.11 14.25 -4.90
C LEU A 256 -21.11 13.11 -4.83
N THR A 257 -20.87 12.04 -5.58
CA THR A 257 -21.66 10.81 -5.57
C THR A 257 -20.82 9.61 -5.20
N TYR A 258 -21.45 8.53 -4.75
CA TYR A 258 -20.81 7.28 -4.35
C TYR A 258 -21.61 6.08 -4.85
N ALA A 259 -20.91 5.09 -5.34
CA ALA A 259 -21.45 3.78 -5.68
C ALA A 259 -20.43 2.69 -5.32
N VAL A 260 -20.91 1.54 -4.89
CA VAL A 260 -20.09 0.37 -4.57
C VAL A 260 -20.78 -0.89 -5.09
N LYS A 261 -20.01 -1.84 -5.55
CA LYS A 261 -20.49 -3.12 -6.08
C LYS A 261 -19.48 -4.22 -5.80
N GLU A 262 -19.97 -5.37 -5.35
CA GLU A 262 -19.23 -6.62 -5.41
C GLU A 262 -18.97 -6.98 -6.88
N VAL A 263 -17.73 -7.25 -7.22
CA VAL A 263 -17.31 -7.71 -8.55
C VAL A 263 -16.92 -9.18 -8.48
N ASN A 264 -16.73 -9.82 -9.65
CA ASN A 264 -16.37 -11.25 -9.69
C ASN A 264 -15.06 -11.49 -8.92
N ASP A 265 -15.06 -12.50 -8.02
CA ASP A 265 -13.91 -12.88 -7.19
C ASP A 265 -12.71 -13.40 -8.02
N GLU A 266 -12.90 -13.78 -9.27
CA GLU A 266 -11.81 -14.13 -10.20
C GLU A 266 -10.88 -12.95 -10.53
N TYR A 267 -11.29 -11.71 -10.19
CA TYR A 267 -10.41 -10.52 -10.24
C TYR A 267 -9.43 -10.45 -9.06
N PHE A 268 -9.55 -11.36 -8.09
CA PHE A 268 -8.71 -11.37 -6.89
C PHE A 268 -8.03 -12.73 -6.74
N ASN A 269 -6.75 -12.72 -6.50
CA ASN A 269 -5.96 -13.92 -6.24
C ASN A 269 -5.48 -13.90 -4.79
N ASN A 270 -6.20 -14.60 -3.90
CA ASN A 270 -5.84 -14.68 -2.49
C ASN A 270 -4.69 -15.67 -2.28
N LYS A 271 -3.48 -15.15 -2.02
CA LYS A 271 -2.28 -15.90 -1.67
C LYS A 271 -1.99 -15.93 -0.16
N ASN A 272 -2.95 -15.52 0.66
CA ASN A 272 -2.84 -15.66 2.11
C ASN A 272 -2.85 -17.13 2.51
N ARG A 273 -2.56 -17.40 3.79
CA ARG A 273 -2.63 -18.77 4.31
C ARG A 273 -4.03 -19.36 4.16
N SER A 274 -4.08 -20.69 4.09
CA SER A 274 -5.34 -21.43 3.87
C SER A 274 -6.48 -21.11 4.85
N GLN A 275 -6.18 -20.50 5.98
CA GLN A 275 -7.17 -20.08 6.98
C GLN A 275 -7.65 -18.64 6.78
N SER A 276 -6.88 -17.81 6.06
CA SER A 276 -7.25 -16.44 5.69
C SER A 276 -7.82 -16.46 4.27
N THR A 277 -9.09 -16.84 4.15
CA THR A 277 -9.78 -17.00 2.87
C THR A 277 -10.69 -15.83 2.51
N SER A 278 -10.74 -14.81 3.36
CA SER A 278 -11.57 -13.64 3.13
C SER A 278 -11.10 -12.87 1.90
N ILE A 279 -12.04 -12.47 1.07
CA ILE A 279 -11.84 -11.56 -0.06
C ILE A 279 -12.86 -10.43 0.08
N ILE A 280 -12.39 -9.20 0.09
CA ILE A 280 -13.20 -8.00 -0.06
C ILE A 280 -13.20 -7.68 -1.54
N ASP A 281 -14.25 -8.10 -2.24
CA ASP A 281 -14.41 -8.05 -3.68
C ASP A 281 -15.15 -6.79 -4.14
N GLU A 282 -15.25 -5.80 -3.27
CA GLU A 282 -15.92 -4.54 -3.55
C GLU A 282 -15.04 -3.60 -4.40
N LEU A 283 -15.66 -3.08 -5.47
CA LEU A 283 -15.21 -1.94 -6.24
C LEU A 283 -16.01 -0.71 -5.82
N ALA A 284 -15.39 0.22 -5.13
CA ALA A 284 -16.02 1.47 -4.72
C ALA A 284 -15.58 2.63 -5.64
N ARG A 285 -16.53 3.53 -5.92
CA ARG A 285 -16.34 4.69 -6.77
C ARG A 285 -16.96 5.94 -6.15
N PHE A 286 -16.17 7.02 -6.06
CA PHE A 286 -16.71 8.37 -5.87
C PHE A 286 -16.58 9.14 -7.18
N VAL A 287 -17.56 9.98 -7.50
CA VAL A 287 -17.50 10.90 -8.64
C VAL A 287 -17.83 12.31 -8.17
N PHE A 288 -16.87 13.20 -8.31
CA PHE A 288 -17.10 14.63 -8.15
C PHE A 288 -17.42 15.26 -9.50
N THR A 289 -18.59 15.88 -9.61
CA THR A 289 -19.04 16.62 -10.80
C THR A 289 -19.04 18.10 -10.49
N PRO A 290 -18.17 18.90 -11.13
CA PRO A 290 -18.14 20.36 -10.95
C PRO A 290 -19.44 21.02 -11.38
N ASP A 291 -19.84 22.10 -10.66
CA ASP A 291 -20.96 22.95 -11.07
C ASP A 291 -20.71 23.63 -12.44
N ASP A 292 -19.46 23.95 -12.73
CA ASP A 292 -19.04 24.49 -14.02
C ASP A 292 -18.67 23.36 -14.99
N THR A 293 -19.50 23.14 -15.99
CA THR A 293 -19.35 22.08 -17.00
C THR A 293 -18.15 22.23 -17.94
N ASN A 294 -17.41 23.33 -17.87
CA ASN A 294 -16.14 23.47 -18.60
C ASN A 294 -15.01 22.63 -18.00
N TYR A 295 -15.18 22.13 -16.78
CA TYR A 295 -14.20 21.31 -16.09
C TYR A 295 -14.61 19.83 -16.07
N LYS A 296 -13.59 18.98 -16.11
CA LYS A 296 -13.79 17.52 -16.07
C LYS A 296 -14.27 17.09 -14.69
N PRO A 297 -15.18 16.11 -14.59
CA PRO A 297 -15.45 15.42 -13.34
C PRO A 297 -14.20 14.64 -12.89
N THR A 298 -14.11 14.38 -11.59
CA THR A 298 -13.04 13.55 -11.00
C THR A 298 -13.63 12.24 -10.48
N MET A 299 -13.07 11.11 -10.92
CA MET A 299 -13.43 9.78 -10.45
C MET A 299 -12.37 9.26 -9.50
N ILE A 300 -12.78 8.82 -8.32
CA ILE A 300 -11.94 8.18 -7.32
C ILE A 300 -12.34 6.71 -7.28
N VAL A 301 -11.39 5.80 -7.44
CA VAL A 301 -11.60 4.35 -7.42
C VAL A 301 -10.88 3.73 -6.24
N ASN A 302 -11.56 2.80 -5.56
CA ASN A 302 -10.98 1.98 -4.50
C ASN A 302 -11.25 0.51 -4.77
N ILE A 303 -10.21 -0.30 -4.75
CA ILE A 303 -10.25 -1.76 -4.91
C ILE A 303 -9.07 -2.38 -4.17
N ALA A 304 -9.26 -3.60 -3.65
CA ALA A 304 -8.26 -4.30 -2.85
C ALA A 304 -7.49 -5.35 -3.68
N ALA A 305 -6.62 -4.89 -4.59
CA ALA A 305 -5.75 -5.78 -5.38
C ALA A 305 -4.32 -5.23 -5.46
N HIS A 306 -3.33 -6.08 -5.24
CA HIS A 306 -1.90 -5.77 -5.28
C HIS A 306 -1.48 -5.48 -6.72
N PRO A 307 -0.83 -4.37 -7.03
CA PRO A 307 -0.31 -4.09 -8.37
C PRO A 307 1.14 -4.59 -8.48
N ASP A 308 1.30 -5.88 -8.74
CA ASP A 308 2.62 -6.53 -8.73
C ASP A 308 2.90 -7.46 -9.93
N VAL A 309 1.97 -7.58 -10.89
CA VAL A 309 2.10 -8.52 -12.01
C VAL A 309 3.11 -8.06 -13.04
N ALA A 310 3.12 -6.78 -13.37
CA ALA A 310 4.05 -6.25 -14.37
C ALA A 310 5.53 -6.35 -13.95
N GLY A 311 5.81 -6.33 -12.65
CA GLY A 311 7.16 -6.47 -12.11
C GLY A 311 7.73 -7.88 -12.10
N LEU A 312 6.91 -8.91 -12.38
CA LEU A 312 7.36 -10.31 -12.40
C LEU A 312 7.76 -10.73 -13.82
N PRO A 313 8.93 -11.35 -14.01
CA PRO A 313 9.31 -11.88 -15.31
C PRO A 313 8.38 -13.03 -15.73
N VAL A 314 7.93 -13.00 -16.98
CA VAL A 314 7.13 -14.09 -17.59
C VAL A 314 8.05 -15.13 -18.22
N ASP A 315 9.08 -14.67 -18.89
CA ASP A 315 10.04 -15.49 -19.63
C ASP A 315 11.45 -14.83 -19.67
N GLU A 316 12.35 -15.37 -20.51
CA GLU A 316 13.70 -14.82 -20.68
C GLU A 316 13.73 -13.45 -21.39
N ILE A 317 12.63 -13.05 -22.02
CA ILE A 317 12.53 -11.79 -22.79
C ILE A 317 12.09 -10.65 -21.85
N ASP A 318 11.13 -10.94 -20.98
CA ASP A 318 10.67 -10.01 -19.95
C ASP A 318 11.38 -10.36 -18.64
N ASN A 319 12.31 -9.52 -18.23
CA ASN A 319 13.13 -9.74 -17.03
C ASN A 319 12.59 -9.04 -15.77
N GLY A 320 11.40 -8.43 -15.85
CA GLY A 320 10.74 -7.77 -14.72
C GLY A 320 11.45 -6.51 -14.23
N ARG A 321 12.19 -5.81 -15.11
CA ARG A 321 12.95 -4.59 -14.78
C ARG A 321 12.45 -3.35 -15.52
N ASP A 322 11.24 -3.42 -16.02
CA ASP A 322 10.59 -2.32 -16.70
C ASP A 322 9.82 -1.47 -15.70
N LEU A 323 9.95 -0.16 -15.80
CA LEU A 323 9.19 0.79 -14.99
C LEU A 323 7.79 0.94 -15.57
N THR A 324 6.79 0.74 -14.71
CA THR A 324 5.37 0.92 -15.06
C THR A 324 4.55 1.23 -13.80
N GLY A 325 3.49 2.05 -13.94
CA GLY A 325 2.50 2.26 -12.88
C GLY A 325 1.55 1.08 -12.67
N ASP A 326 1.85 -0.07 -13.32
CA ASP A 326 1.06 -1.30 -13.24
C ASP A 326 -0.40 -1.09 -13.69
N TYR A 327 -1.34 -1.98 -13.32
CA TYR A 327 -2.74 -1.87 -13.74
C TYR A 327 -3.38 -0.52 -13.38
N ILE A 328 -2.88 0.16 -12.37
CA ILE A 328 -3.41 1.46 -11.92
C ILE A 328 -3.16 2.55 -12.96
N TYR A 329 -2.03 2.49 -13.67
CA TYR A 329 -1.79 3.39 -14.80
C TYR A 329 -2.85 3.19 -15.90
N TYR A 330 -3.09 1.96 -16.31
CA TYR A 330 -4.05 1.62 -17.37
C TYR A 330 -5.51 1.85 -16.94
N LEU A 331 -5.84 1.61 -15.66
CA LEU A 331 -7.11 1.99 -15.05
C LEU A 331 -7.35 3.50 -15.20
N GLY A 332 -6.34 4.30 -14.85
CA GLY A 332 -6.39 5.77 -14.96
C GLY A 332 -6.48 6.25 -16.40
N GLU A 333 -5.66 5.69 -17.30
CA GLU A 333 -5.67 6.01 -18.73
C GLU A 333 -7.07 5.83 -19.32
N LYS A 334 -7.71 4.69 -19.03
CA LYS A 334 -9.06 4.39 -19.54
C LYS A 334 -10.14 5.32 -18.99
N ILE A 335 -10.07 5.68 -17.72
CA ILE A 335 -10.99 6.64 -17.09
C ILE A 335 -10.80 8.05 -17.69
N GLU A 336 -9.54 8.45 -17.90
CA GLU A 336 -9.20 9.75 -18.48
C GLU A 336 -9.60 9.86 -19.95
N GLU A 337 -9.53 8.78 -20.73
CA GLU A 337 -10.08 8.70 -22.09
C GLU A 337 -11.58 8.98 -22.14
N LYS A 338 -12.32 8.61 -21.08
CA LYS A 338 -13.76 8.87 -20.97
C LYS A 338 -14.08 10.27 -20.41
N GLY A 339 -13.07 11.12 -20.23
CA GLY A 339 -13.23 12.54 -19.91
C GLY A 339 -13.25 12.87 -18.43
N PHE A 340 -12.80 11.98 -17.56
CA PHE A 340 -12.65 12.22 -16.12
C PHE A 340 -11.20 12.61 -15.79
N ASN A 341 -11.00 13.21 -14.61
CA ASN A 341 -9.75 13.12 -13.87
C ASN A 341 -9.78 11.83 -13.05
N PHE A 342 -8.60 11.28 -12.72
CA PHE A 342 -8.50 10.00 -12.04
C PHE A 342 -7.76 10.11 -10.70
N MET A 343 -8.28 9.43 -9.68
CA MET A 343 -7.66 9.21 -8.37
C MET A 343 -7.86 7.77 -7.92
N PHE A 344 -6.90 7.22 -7.20
CA PHE A 344 -6.92 5.83 -6.77
C PHE A 344 -6.58 5.69 -5.28
N PHE A 345 -7.19 4.71 -4.63
CA PHE A 345 -6.77 4.24 -3.31
C PHE A 345 -6.85 2.71 -3.24
N ASN A 346 -5.80 2.08 -2.73
CA ASN A 346 -5.86 0.66 -2.40
C ASN A 346 -6.88 0.39 -1.30
N GLY A 347 -7.45 -0.82 -1.32
CA GLY A 347 -8.11 -1.41 -0.17
C GLY A 347 -7.15 -2.17 0.75
N ALA A 348 -7.64 -3.21 1.41
CA ALA A 348 -6.87 -4.11 2.25
C ALA A 348 -6.17 -5.17 1.38
N ILE A 349 -4.93 -4.92 0.99
CA ILE A 349 -4.26 -5.70 -0.06
C ILE A 349 -3.34 -6.82 0.43
N ALA A 350 -3.10 -6.97 1.73
CA ALA A 350 -2.15 -8.00 2.20
C ALA A 350 -2.50 -9.40 1.67
N GLY A 351 -1.63 -9.94 0.82
CA GLY A 351 -1.79 -11.25 0.19
C GLY A 351 -2.94 -11.36 -0.82
N ILE A 352 -3.57 -10.26 -1.21
CA ILE A 352 -4.58 -10.21 -2.27
C ILE A 352 -3.97 -9.54 -3.49
N TYR A 353 -3.83 -10.31 -4.53
CA TYR A 353 -3.19 -9.89 -5.78
C TYR A 353 -4.24 -9.72 -6.86
N GLU A 354 -3.89 -9.07 -7.95
CA GLU A 354 -4.72 -9.04 -9.14
C GLU A 354 -4.91 -10.47 -9.68
N GLY A 355 -6.14 -10.81 -9.96
CA GLY A 355 -6.54 -12.05 -10.64
C GLY A 355 -6.59 -11.85 -12.15
N ARG A 356 -6.84 -12.92 -12.89
CA ARG A 356 -6.97 -12.84 -14.34
C ARG A 356 -8.34 -12.34 -14.80
N GLY A 357 -9.33 -12.31 -13.91
CA GLY A 357 -10.71 -12.10 -14.24
C GLY A 357 -11.31 -13.27 -15.04
N PRO A 358 -12.60 -13.27 -15.31
CA PRO A 358 -13.29 -14.38 -15.96
C PRO A 358 -12.84 -14.67 -17.39
N ALA A 359 -12.24 -13.69 -18.08
CA ALA A 359 -11.70 -13.85 -19.42
C ALA A 359 -10.24 -14.36 -19.42
N GLY A 360 -9.53 -14.23 -18.32
CA GLY A 360 -8.07 -14.34 -18.28
C GLY A 360 -7.49 -15.69 -18.61
N ASP A 361 -8.15 -16.77 -18.22
CA ASP A 361 -7.64 -18.12 -18.48
C ASP A 361 -7.80 -18.55 -19.95
N GLY A 362 -8.70 -17.91 -20.67
CA GLY A 362 -8.97 -18.18 -22.09
C GLY A 362 -8.16 -17.33 -23.06
N VAL A 363 -7.57 -16.22 -22.61
CA VAL A 363 -6.85 -15.28 -23.49
C VAL A 363 -5.36 -15.28 -23.12
N PRO A 364 -4.51 -15.99 -23.88
CA PRO A 364 -3.07 -15.99 -23.67
C PRO A 364 -2.51 -14.59 -23.85
N THR A 365 -1.60 -14.20 -22.96
CA THR A 365 -0.80 -12.99 -23.09
C THR A 365 0.67 -13.36 -23.27
N GLU A 366 1.39 -12.63 -24.09
CA GLU A 366 2.81 -12.88 -24.34
C GLU A 366 3.69 -12.21 -23.28
N ARG A 367 3.17 -11.13 -22.63
CA ARG A 367 3.89 -10.33 -21.63
C ARG A 367 2.99 -9.99 -20.44
N ARG A 368 3.60 -9.80 -19.28
CA ARG A 368 2.92 -9.44 -18.04
C ARG A 368 2.16 -8.12 -18.13
N TYR A 369 2.74 -7.09 -18.77
CA TYR A 369 2.06 -5.79 -18.88
C TYR A 369 0.81 -5.85 -19.76
N GLU A 370 0.66 -6.84 -20.66
CA GLU A 370 -0.58 -7.05 -21.41
C GLU A 370 -1.72 -7.56 -20.52
N GLU A 371 -1.41 -8.46 -19.57
CA GLU A 371 -2.35 -8.88 -18.53
C GLU A 371 -2.75 -7.70 -17.64
N THR A 372 -1.77 -6.94 -17.19
CA THR A 372 -1.93 -5.75 -16.35
C THR A 372 -2.78 -4.68 -17.04
N LEU A 373 -2.53 -4.42 -18.35
CA LEU A 373 -3.32 -3.52 -19.15
C LEU A 373 -4.78 -3.97 -19.25
N ARG A 374 -5.01 -5.27 -19.50
CA ARG A 374 -6.37 -5.82 -19.58
C ARG A 374 -7.09 -5.69 -18.26
N TYR A 375 -6.45 -6.08 -17.14
CA TYR A 375 -7.01 -5.95 -15.80
C TYR A 375 -7.37 -4.50 -15.49
N GLY A 376 -6.45 -3.56 -15.71
CA GLY A 376 -6.71 -2.14 -15.49
C GLY A 376 -7.88 -1.60 -16.31
N TYR A 377 -7.98 -1.98 -17.58
CA TYR A 377 -9.08 -1.57 -18.47
C TYR A 377 -10.42 -2.20 -18.07
N GLU A 378 -10.45 -3.45 -17.63
CA GLU A 378 -11.68 -4.09 -17.16
C GLU A 378 -12.20 -3.45 -15.87
N ILE A 379 -11.31 -3.21 -14.88
CA ILE A 379 -11.68 -2.48 -13.65
C ILE A 379 -12.18 -1.06 -13.98
N ALA A 380 -11.53 -0.37 -14.93
CA ALA A 380 -12.00 0.94 -15.39
C ALA A 380 -13.39 0.88 -16.00
N ASN A 381 -13.65 -0.12 -16.86
CA ASN A 381 -14.95 -0.29 -17.46
C ASN A 381 -16.03 -0.60 -16.41
N MET A 382 -15.73 -1.41 -15.40
CA MET A 382 -16.65 -1.65 -14.28
C MET A 382 -16.91 -0.35 -13.51
N ALA A 383 -15.86 0.39 -13.12
CA ALA A 383 -16.00 1.65 -12.41
C ALA A 383 -16.82 2.68 -13.18
N LEU A 384 -16.64 2.79 -14.49
CA LEU A 384 -17.41 3.68 -15.38
C LEU A 384 -18.87 3.27 -15.50
N ASN A 385 -19.21 2.00 -15.30
CA ASN A 385 -20.50 1.42 -15.60
C ASN A 385 -21.26 0.88 -14.38
N LEU A 386 -20.87 1.21 -13.14
CA LEU A 386 -21.54 0.71 -11.94
C LEU A 386 -23.06 0.91 -11.94
N THR A 387 -23.54 1.97 -12.56
CA THR A 387 -24.96 2.37 -12.62
C THR A 387 -25.65 2.04 -13.96
N ASN A 388 -24.94 1.45 -14.90
CA ASN A 388 -25.45 1.16 -16.24
C ASN A 388 -25.94 -0.30 -16.34
N THR A 389 -27.04 -0.52 -17.07
CA THR A 389 -27.48 -1.86 -17.46
C THR A 389 -26.58 -2.43 -18.55
N VAL A 390 -26.66 -3.75 -18.77
CA VAL A 390 -25.93 -4.42 -19.87
C VAL A 390 -26.19 -3.76 -21.21
N GLU A 391 -27.47 -3.42 -21.52
CA GLU A 391 -27.84 -2.78 -22.78
C GLU A 391 -27.21 -1.37 -22.92
N GLN A 392 -27.07 -0.64 -21.80
CA GLN A 392 -26.40 0.67 -21.80
C GLN A 392 -24.90 0.51 -21.98
N ILE A 393 -24.29 -0.48 -21.33
CA ILE A 393 -22.86 -0.82 -21.49
C ILE A 393 -22.56 -1.11 -22.96
N GLU A 394 -23.31 -2.02 -23.58
CA GLU A 394 -23.13 -2.41 -24.99
C GLU A 394 -23.40 -1.25 -25.96
N ALA A 395 -24.40 -0.40 -25.66
CA ALA A 395 -24.70 0.79 -26.48
C ALA A 395 -23.58 1.84 -26.45
N ASN A 396 -22.86 1.96 -25.31
CA ASN A 396 -21.80 2.93 -25.10
C ASN A 396 -20.43 2.47 -25.58
N MET A 397 -20.29 1.18 -25.94
CA MET A 397 -19.04 0.63 -26.47
C MET A 397 -18.74 1.18 -27.86
N THR A 398 -17.50 1.52 -28.07
CA THR A 398 -16.95 1.87 -29.39
C THR A 398 -16.86 0.62 -30.28
N ASP A 399 -16.77 0.84 -31.60
CA ASP A 399 -16.57 -0.27 -32.54
C ASP A 399 -15.25 -1.02 -32.29
N ALA A 400 -14.21 -0.32 -31.81
CA ALA A 400 -12.92 -0.90 -31.46
C ALA A 400 -13.03 -1.81 -30.21
N GLU A 401 -13.73 -1.39 -29.16
CA GLU A 401 -13.98 -2.21 -27.97
C GLU A 401 -14.78 -3.48 -28.32
N LYS A 402 -15.81 -3.34 -29.15
CA LYS A 402 -16.60 -4.50 -29.64
C LYS A 402 -15.76 -5.46 -30.47
N ALA A 403 -14.87 -4.95 -31.33
CA ALA A 403 -13.99 -5.77 -32.15
C ALA A 403 -12.97 -6.54 -31.29
N LYS A 404 -12.39 -5.88 -30.27
CA LYS A 404 -11.48 -6.52 -29.32
C LYS A 404 -12.16 -7.64 -28.54
N ILE A 405 -13.35 -7.40 -27.99
CA ILE A 405 -14.14 -8.43 -27.31
C ILE A 405 -14.44 -9.61 -28.24
N ALA A 406 -14.78 -9.35 -29.50
CA ALA A 406 -15.06 -10.42 -30.47
C ALA A 406 -13.81 -11.28 -30.76
N GLU A 407 -12.63 -10.66 -30.88
CA GLU A 407 -11.35 -11.33 -31.03
C GLU A 407 -11.01 -12.19 -29.81
N GLU A 408 -11.08 -11.61 -28.61
CA GLU A 408 -10.82 -12.32 -27.35
C GLU A 408 -11.77 -13.51 -27.16
N LYS A 409 -13.05 -13.34 -27.50
CA LYS A 409 -14.04 -14.41 -27.45
C LYS A 409 -13.75 -15.52 -28.47
N GLU A 410 -13.20 -15.20 -29.65
CA GLU A 410 -12.76 -16.20 -30.62
C GLU A 410 -11.58 -17.03 -30.10
N ILE A 411 -10.62 -16.36 -29.42
CA ILE A 411 -9.45 -17.00 -28.83
C ILE A 411 -9.83 -17.86 -27.62
N GLY A 412 -10.60 -17.32 -26.68
CA GLY A 412 -10.99 -17.97 -25.42
C GLY A 412 -12.07 -19.05 -25.57
N GLY A 413 -12.85 -19.00 -26.67
CA GLY A 413 -13.91 -19.99 -26.97
C GLY A 413 -14.95 -20.05 -25.85
N GLU A 414 -15.25 -21.29 -25.40
CA GLU A 414 -16.27 -21.55 -24.36
C GLU A 414 -15.80 -21.11 -22.94
N ASN A 415 -14.50 -20.81 -22.76
CA ASN A 415 -13.95 -20.38 -21.49
C ASN A 415 -13.93 -18.85 -21.33
N TYR A 416 -14.29 -18.12 -22.38
CA TYR A 416 -14.32 -16.67 -22.35
C TYR A 416 -15.63 -16.16 -21.75
N THR A 417 -15.54 -15.42 -20.66
CA THR A 417 -16.67 -14.75 -20.01
C THR A 417 -16.47 -13.24 -20.07
N LEU A 418 -17.51 -12.52 -20.44
CA LEU A 418 -17.47 -11.05 -20.46
C LEU A 418 -17.45 -10.49 -19.04
N TRP A 419 -16.67 -9.43 -18.79
CA TRP A 419 -16.61 -8.76 -17.49
C TRP A 419 -17.99 -8.25 -17.00
N TYR A 420 -18.92 -7.99 -17.92
CA TYR A 420 -20.28 -7.53 -17.62
C TYR A 420 -21.34 -8.63 -17.79
N GLU A 421 -20.97 -9.89 -17.94
CA GLU A 421 -21.94 -10.99 -18.01
C GLU A 421 -22.68 -11.13 -16.69
N GLY A 422 -24.01 -11.03 -16.74
CA GLY A 422 -24.83 -11.01 -15.52
C GLY A 422 -24.75 -9.72 -14.71
N TRP A 423 -24.21 -8.64 -15.29
CA TRP A 423 -24.06 -7.37 -14.62
C TRP A 423 -25.38 -6.72 -14.26
N GLU A 424 -25.57 -6.44 -12.99
CA GLU A 424 -26.71 -5.68 -12.47
C GLU A 424 -26.23 -4.30 -11.99
N PRO A 425 -26.88 -3.20 -12.40
CA PRO A 425 -26.48 -1.87 -11.99
C PRO A 425 -26.77 -1.62 -10.51
N VAL A 426 -25.91 -0.85 -9.86
CA VAL A 426 -26.16 -0.37 -8.49
C VAL A 426 -26.71 1.05 -8.48
N THR A 427 -27.32 1.43 -7.36
CA THR A 427 -27.81 2.79 -7.16
C THR A 427 -26.66 3.69 -6.69
N GLU A 428 -26.50 4.81 -7.38
CA GLU A 428 -25.56 5.84 -6.95
C GLU A 428 -26.20 6.75 -5.88
N LYS A 429 -25.48 7.02 -4.81
CA LYS A 429 -25.88 7.89 -3.71
C LYS A 429 -25.25 9.27 -3.90
N VAL A 430 -26.07 10.32 -3.87
CA VAL A 430 -25.57 11.70 -3.72
C VAL A 430 -25.17 11.91 -2.27
N LEU A 431 -23.96 12.38 -2.05
CA LEU A 431 -23.39 12.58 -0.72
C LEU A 431 -23.65 14.02 -0.24
N GLU A 432 -24.19 14.15 0.97
CA GLU A 432 -24.31 15.45 1.64
C GLU A 432 -22.92 15.98 1.99
N PRO A 433 -22.66 17.30 1.85
CA PRO A 433 -21.34 17.88 2.09
C PRO A 433 -21.03 17.95 3.59
N ASN A 434 -20.65 16.82 4.13
CA ASN A 434 -20.17 16.65 5.50
C ASN A 434 -18.93 15.76 5.51
N LEU A 435 -17.78 16.33 5.86
CA LEU A 435 -16.49 15.64 5.92
C LEU A 435 -16.00 15.62 7.35
N ASN A 436 -15.94 14.46 7.94
CA ASN A 436 -15.33 14.24 9.24
C ASN A 436 -14.08 13.38 9.09
N ILE A 437 -12.98 13.79 9.69
CA ILE A 437 -11.70 13.05 9.69
C ILE A 437 -11.15 13.06 11.11
N LEU A 438 -10.74 11.89 11.59
CA LEU A 438 -10.01 11.75 12.86
C LEU A 438 -8.78 10.86 12.62
N ILE A 439 -7.59 11.40 12.90
CA ILE A 439 -6.32 10.69 12.76
C ILE A 439 -5.66 10.60 14.13
N LYS A 440 -5.14 9.42 14.46
CA LYS A 440 -4.40 9.15 15.70
C LYS A 440 -3.05 8.53 15.40
N GLU A 441 -2.07 8.86 16.23
CA GLU A 441 -0.82 8.12 16.27
C GLU A 441 -0.94 6.90 17.20
N VAL A 442 -0.49 5.74 16.72
CA VAL A 442 -0.39 4.51 17.51
C VAL A 442 1.07 4.16 17.76
N LYS A 443 1.42 3.82 19.01
CA LYS A 443 2.76 3.43 19.43
C LYS A 443 2.95 1.94 19.17
N ILE A 444 3.64 1.57 18.11
CA ILE A 444 3.83 0.17 17.71
C ILE A 444 5.20 -0.33 18.19
N LYS A 445 5.19 -1.42 18.95
CA LYS A 445 6.42 -2.09 19.38
C LYS A 445 7.03 -2.89 18.23
N VAL A 446 8.26 -2.55 17.85
CA VAL A 446 9.01 -3.30 16.84
C VAL A 446 9.59 -4.56 17.48
N THR A 447 9.04 -5.73 17.16
CA THR A 447 9.52 -7.02 17.68
C THR A 447 10.28 -7.83 16.65
N ASN A 448 10.10 -7.57 15.36
CA ASN A 448 10.81 -8.22 14.28
C ASN A 448 12.32 -7.87 14.32
N PRO A 449 13.22 -8.85 14.51
CA PRO A 449 14.64 -8.59 14.62
C PRO A 449 15.28 -8.10 13.33
N LEU A 450 14.71 -8.45 12.16
CA LEU A 450 15.18 -7.97 10.85
C LEU A 450 14.90 -6.47 10.71
N ILE A 451 13.68 -6.06 10.98
CA ILE A 451 13.26 -4.65 10.92
C ILE A 451 14.01 -3.80 11.96
N LYS A 452 14.29 -4.34 13.16
CA LYS A 452 15.17 -3.67 14.14
C LYS A 452 16.56 -3.40 13.56
N LEU A 453 17.12 -4.38 12.86
CA LEU A 453 18.44 -4.23 12.23
C LEU A 453 18.42 -3.16 11.13
N VAL A 454 17.39 -3.17 10.28
CA VAL A 454 17.16 -2.16 9.24
C VAL A 454 17.10 -0.74 9.85
N GLY A 455 16.35 -0.56 10.94
CA GLY A 455 16.29 0.71 11.67
C GLY A 455 17.64 1.10 12.28
N LYS A 456 18.38 0.19 12.93
CA LYS A 456 19.73 0.45 13.47
C LYS A 456 20.74 0.87 12.40
N LEU A 457 20.57 0.38 11.19
CA LEU A 457 21.40 0.72 10.04
C LEU A 457 20.92 1.98 9.30
N ASN A 458 19.83 2.60 9.74
CA ASN A 458 19.25 3.82 9.15
C ASN A 458 18.96 3.69 7.64
N LEU A 459 18.40 2.56 7.22
CA LEU A 459 18.11 2.30 5.80
C LEU A 459 16.77 2.91 5.37
N VAL A 460 15.81 2.96 6.30
CA VAL A 460 14.46 3.48 6.10
C VAL A 460 14.23 4.78 6.86
N ASN A 461 13.29 5.59 6.43
CA ASN A 461 13.01 6.90 7.02
C ASN A 461 11.96 6.82 8.13
N TYR A 462 12.35 6.29 9.28
CA TYR A 462 11.50 6.26 10.47
C TYR A 462 12.18 6.88 11.68
N THR A 463 11.41 7.61 12.46
CA THR A 463 11.82 8.03 13.81
C THR A 463 11.66 6.85 14.77
N VAL A 464 12.77 6.17 15.06
CA VAL A 464 12.78 5.06 16.01
C VAL A 464 12.89 5.59 17.43
N CYS A 465 11.92 5.23 18.27
CA CYS A 465 11.88 5.58 19.68
C CYS A 465 12.28 4.41 20.57
N LYS A 466 12.88 4.71 21.72
CA LYS A 466 13.30 3.70 22.71
C LYS A 466 12.63 3.90 24.05
N GLU A 467 12.26 2.77 24.67
CA GLU A 467 11.85 2.72 26.06
C GLU A 467 12.50 1.49 26.71
N GLY A 468 13.48 1.72 27.58
CA GLY A 468 14.31 0.65 28.11
C GLY A 468 15.10 -0.10 27.02
N LEU A 469 14.81 -1.39 26.84
CA LEU A 469 15.40 -2.23 25.79
C LEU A 469 14.50 -2.39 24.55
N ASP A 470 13.32 -1.82 24.57
CA ASP A 470 12.33 -1.94 23.51
C ASP A 470 12.42 -0.77 22.52
N TYR A 471 12.06 -1.07 21.27
CA TYR A 471 12.03 -0.12 20.17
C TYR A 471 10.60 0.05 19.68
N TYR A 472 10.25 1.28 19.37
CA TYR A 472 8.92 1.67 18.93
C TYR A 472 9.01 2.59 17.73
N ILE A 473 7.99 2.54 16.89
CA ILE A 473 7.65 3.59 15.93
C ILE A 473 6.25 4.10 16.25
N PHE A 474 5.95 5.28 15.74
CA PHE A 474 4.61 5.86 15.80
C PHE A 474 4.08 5.93 14.38
N ALA A 475 2.97 5.26 14.14
CA ALA A 475 2.27 5.26 12.86
C ALA A 475 0.94 5.98 12.99
N GLU A 476 0.43 6.51 11.90
CA GLU A 476 -0.85 7.20 11.86
C GLU A 476 -1.93 6.26 11.32
N ILE A 477 -3.02 6.11 12.06
CA ILE A 477 -4.27 5.50 11.62
C ILE A 477 -5.34 6.56 11.56
N GLY A 478 -6.35 6.38 10.71
CA GLY A 478 -7.42 7.38 10.59
C GLY A 478 -8.77 6.77 10.28
N TYR A 479 -9.78 7.57 10.53
CA TYR A 479 -11.15 7.27 10.15
C TYR A 479 -11.78 8.52 9.56
N MET A 480 -12.51 8.35 8.46
CA MET A 480 -13.18 9.43 7.74
C MET A 480 -14.64 9.06 7.49
N GLU A 481 -15.53 10.02 7.68
CA GLU A 481 -16.87 9.97 7.12
C GLU A 481 -17.03 11.04 6.05
N ILE A 482 -17.34 10.63 4.84
CA ILE A 482 -17.55 11.49 3.68
C ILE A 482 -18.99 11.35 3.19
N GLY A 483 -19.86 12.29 3.60
CA GLY A 483 -21.30 12.23 3.32
C GLY A 483 -21.96 10.94 3.83
N GLY A 484 -21.46 10.41 4.96
CA GLY A 484 -21.91 9.18 5.61
C GLY A 484 -21.31 7.89 5.02
N VAL A 485 -20.37 7.97 4.08
CA VAL A 485 -19.53 6.82 3.68
C VAL A 485 -18.36 6.73 4.64
N LYS A 486 -18.13 5.57 5.21
CA LYS A 486 -17.14 5.27 6.24
C LYS A 486 -15.87 4.75 5.61
N VAL A 487 -14.73 5.33 5.98
CA VAL A 487 -13.42 4.98 5.41
C VAL A 487 -12.39 4.84 6.52
N ALA A 488 -11.75 3.68 6.62
CA ALA A 488 -10.62 3.45 7.53
C ALA A 488 -9.29 3.66 6.80
N PHE A 489 -8.37 4.45 7.39
CA PHE A 489 -7.02 4.68 6.85
C PHE A 489 -6.03 3.72 7.51
N MET A 490 -5.45 2.83 6.72
CA MET A 490 -4.56 1.78 7.18
C MET A 490 -3.10 2.11 6.84
N PRO A 491 -2.18 2.04 7.80
CA PRO A 491 -0.79 2.48 7.62
C PRO A 491 0.12 1.40 7.00
N GLY A 492 -0.43 0.46 6.25
CA GLY A 492 0.35 -0.63 5.64
C GLY A 492 -0.53 -1.62 4.89
N GLU A 493 0.04 -2.77 4.57
CA GLU A 493 -0.64 -3.89 3.92
C GLU A 493 -1.39 -4.71 4.98
N ILE A 494 -2.69 -4.44 5.14
CA ILE A 494 -3.50 -5.11 6.15
C ILE A 494 -4.12 -6.40 5.60
N VAL A 495 -4.07 -7.48 6.39
CA VAL A 495 -4.78 -8.73 6.10
C VAL A 495 -6.29 -8.49 6.20
N GLN A 496 -7.04 -8.93 5.18
CA GLN A 496 -8.47 -8.66 5.07
C GLN A 496 -9.29 -9.20 6.25
N ASP A 497 -8.85 -10.28 6.88
CA ASP A 497 -9.50 -10.81 8.09
C ASP A 497 -9.58 -9.76 9.22
N LEU A 498 -8.64 -8.83 9.32
CA LEU A 498 -8.70 -7.71 10.28
C LEU A 498 -9.77 -6.65 9.91
N ILE A 499 -10.23 -6.63 8.67
CA ILE A 499 -11.30 -5.75 8.20
C ILE A 499 -12.66 -6.43 8.38
N CYS A 500 -12.87 -7.56 7.71
CA CYS A 500 -14.19 -8.20 7.59
C CYS A 500 -14.38 -9.41 8.51
N GLY A 501 -13.35 -9.83 9.25
CA GLY A 501 -13.35 -11.11 9.95
C GLY A 501 -12.86 -12.25 9.07
N GLY A 502 -12.44 -13.36 9.67
CA GLY A 502 -11.95 -14.50 8.91
C GLY A 502 -11.33 -15.60 9.75
N GLY A 503 -10.87 -16.64 9.05
CA GLY A 503 -10.36 -17.86 9.68
C GLY A 503 -9.11 -17.64 10.53
N SER A 504 -8.20 -16.74 10.11
CA SER A 504 -6.97 -16.46 10.84
C SER A 504 -7.20 -15.83 12.22
N LEU A 505 -8.36 -15.21 12.45
CA LEU A 505 -8.73 -14.63 13.75
C LEU A 505 -9.23 -15.68 14.75
N THR A 506 -9.57 -16.88 14.29
CA THR A 506 -10.10 -17.95 15.16
C THR A 506 -8.98 -18.74 15.85
N ALA A 507 -9.31 -19.43 16.94
CA ALA A 507 -8.35 -20.30 17.59
C ALA A 507 -7.91 -21.48 16.71
N ASP A 508 -8.83 -22.06 15.96
CA ASP A 508 -8.56 -23.23 15.11
C ASP A 508 -7.80 -22.84 13.82
N GLY A 509 -8.01 -21.63 13.34
CA GLY A 509 -7.38 -21.13 12.11
C GLY A 509 -6.05 -20.41 12.33
N SER A 510 -5.69 -20.07 13.57
CA SER A 510 -4.47 -19.33 13.87
C SER A 510 -3.28 -20.24 14.19
N TYR A 511 -2.08 -19.74 13.91
CA TYR A 511 -0.83 -20.42 14.24
C TYR A 511 -0.66 -20.67 15.74
N SER A 512 -1.10 -19.74 16.59
CA SER A 512 -0.96 -19.85 18.04
C SER A 512 -1.99 -20.77 18.73
N GLY A 513 -3.04 -21.19 18.03
CA GLY A 513 -4.17 -21.91 18.62
C GLY A 513 -5.05 -21.03 19.53
N LYS A 514 -4.97 -19.69 19.39
CA LYS A 514 -5.77 -18.74 20.17
C LYS A 514 -6.55 -17.84 19.24
N ALA A 515 -7.71 -17.37 19.68
CA ALA A 515 -8.47 -16.36 18.96
C ALA A 515 -7.78 -14.97 19.05
N PHE A 516 -8.01 -14.13 18.06
CA PHE A 516 -7.66 -12.72 18.10
C PHE A 516 -8.65 -11.98 19.02
N GLU A 517 -8.14 -11.11 19.87
CA GLU A 517 -8.95 -10.50 20.93
C GLU A 517 -9.52 -9.11 20.57
N CYS A 518 -9.02 -8.47 19.51
CA CYS A 518 -9.50 -7.16 19.09
C CYS A 518 -10.67 -7.28 18.11
N LYS A 519 -11.50 -6.24 18.04
CA LYS A 519 -12.57 -6.13 17.05
C LYS A 519 -12.02 -5.81 15.67
N THR A 520 -12.71 -6.29 14.65
CA THR A 520 -12.44 -5.94 13.24
C THR A 520 -13.00 -4.56 12.89
N ILE A 521 -12.63 -4.03 11.72
CA ILE A 521 -13.18 -2.76 11.24
C ILE A 521 -14.70 -2.84 11.06
N TYR A 522 -15.19 -3.95 10.51
CA TYR A 522 -16.65 -4.14 10.34
C TYR A 522 -17.39 -4.23 11.68
N GLU A 523 -16.80 -4.82 12.71
CA GLU A 523 -17.38 -4.83 14.07
C GLU A 523 -17.35 -3.46 14.75
N LEU A 524 -16.45 -2.56 14.36
CA LEU A 524 -16.32 -1.22 14.92
C LEU A 524 -17.21 -0.19 14.21
N PHE A 525 -17.24 -0.21 12.88
CA PHE A 525 -17.82 0.83 12.06
C PHE A 525 -18.97 0.35 11.15
N GLY A 526 -19.17 -0.96 11.00
CA GLY A 526 -20.18 -1.58 10.13
C GLY A 526 -19.58 -2.21 8.87
N GLU A 527 -20.34 -3.14 8.27
CA GLU A 527 -19.92 -3.90 7.09
C GLU A 527 -19.83 -3.04 5.82
N ASP A 528 -20.39 -1.82 5.85
CA ASP A 528 -20.32 -0.83 4.79
C ASP A 528 -19.07 0.07 4.82
N ALA A 529 -18.15 -0.18 5.75
CA ALA A 529 -16.92 0.58 5.88
C ALA A 529 -15.88 0.10 4.84
N ILE A 530 -15.36 1.02 4.04
CA ILE A 530 -14.26 0.73 3.11
C ILE A 530 -12.90 1.05 3.74
N CYS A 531 -11.83 0.53 3.14
CA CYS A 531 -10.46 0.72 3.61
C CYS A 531 -9.63 1.46 2.56
N PHE A 532 -8.87 2.49 2.99
CA PHE A 532 -7.77 3.06 2.22
C PHE A 532 -6.46 2.55 2.80
N GLY A 533 -5.84 1.61 2.08
CA GLY A 533 -4.58 0.98 2.45
C GLY A 533 -3.36 1.86 2.18
N LEU A 534 -2.25 1.55 2.83
CA LEU A 534 -0.98 2.29 2.76
C LEU A 534 -1.15 3.81 2.88
N MET A 535 -2.09 4.23 3.71
CA MET A 535 -2.39 5.63 3.97
C MET A 535 -1.59 6.13 5.16
N ASN A 536 -0.85 7.21 4.98
CA ASN A 536 -0.02 7.91 5.97
C ASN A 536 1.16 7.09 6.52
N ASP A 537 1.37 5.87 6.05
CA ASP A 537 2.55 5.05 6.32
C ASP A 537 2.61 3.82 5.41
N ALA A 538 3.76 3.13 5.37
CA ALA A 538 3.97 1.87 4.69
C ALA A 538 4.75 0.90 5.60
N LEU A 539 4.05 0.39 6.64
CA LEU A 539 4.63 -0.45 7.70
C LEU A 539 5.02 -1.86 7.25
N GLY A 540 4.72 -2.22 5.99
CA GLY A 540 4.67 -3.59 5.51
C GLY A 540 3.41 -4.30 6.01
N TYR A 541 3.48 -5.62 6.13
CA TYR A 541 2.31 -6.44 6.45
C TYR A 541 1.82 -6.27 7.89
N VAL A 542 0.52 -6.05 8.02
CA VAL A 542 -0.20 -6.03 9.30
C VAL A 542 -0.97 -7.34 9.46
N VAL A 543 -0.39 -8.27 10.22
CA VAL A 543 -0.87 -9.62 10.45
C VAL A 543 -1.51 -9.73 11.84
N PRO A 544 -2.57 -10.53 12.04
CA PRO A 544 -3.15 -10.77 13.37
C PRO A 544 -2.14 -11.36 14.35
N ASP A 545 -2.08 -10.87 15.58
CA ASP A 545 -1.13 -11.30 16.62
C ASP A 545 -1.15 -12.80 16.89
N ASN A 546 -2.36 -13.38 16.88
CA ASN A 546 -2.58 -14.80 17.14
C ASN A 546 -2.09 -15.70 16.00
N ASP A 547 -2.00 -15.16 14.79
CA ASP A 547 -1.54 -15.87 13.60
C ASP A 547 -0.09 -15.52 13.21
N TYR A 548 0.56 -14.62 13.93
CA TYR A 548 1.93 -14.20 13.68
C TYR A 548 2.94 -15.26 14.09
N THR A 549 3.79 -15.69 13.15
CA THR A 549 4.98 -16.49 13.44
C THR A 549 6.10 -16.10 12.49
N MET A 550 7.29 -15.88 13.03
CA MET A 550 8.45 -15.52 12.24
C MET A 550 9.20 -16.78 11.81
N ALA A 551 8.93 -17.24 10.59
CA ALA A 551 9.66 -18.31 9.93
C ALA A 551 10.28 -17.79 8.63
N LEU A 552 11.44 -18.35 8.22
CA LEU A 552 12.16 -17.93 7.01
C LEU A 552 11.68 -18.59 5.73
N LEU A 553 10.84 -19.59 5.82
CA LEU A 553 10.49 -20.45 4.69
C LEU A 553 8.98 -20.70 4.66
N GLY A 554 8.42 -20.82 3.46
CA GLY A 554 7.02 -21.13 3.23
C GLY A 554 6.11 -19.91 3.37
N ASP A 555 4.89 -20.11 3.85
CA ASP A 555 3.78 -19.16 3.88
C ASP A 555 3.93 -18.02 4.92
N HIS A 556 5.18 -17.72 5.36
CA HIS A 556 5.47 -16.73 6.40
C HIS A 556 6.21 -15.49 5.90
N TYR A 557 6.17 -15.24 4.60
CA TYR A 557 6.81 -14.06 3.99
C TYR A 557 6.31 -12.75 4.59
N GLN A 558 4.99 -12.65 4.83
CA GLN A 558 4.36 -11.45 5.38
C GLN A 558 4.97 -11.03 6.72
N GLU A 559 5.26 -11.99 7.60
CA GLU A 559 5.84 -11.70 8.91
C GLU A 559 7.28 -11.18 8.84
N MET A 560 8.02 -11.54 7.79
CA MET A 560 9.39 -11.04 7.63
C MET A 560 9.42 -9.54 7.33
N ILE A 561 8.41 -9.03 6.65
CA ILE A 561 8.28 -7.61 6.28
C ILE A 561 7.37 -6.84 7.26
N SER A 562 6.80 -7.50 8.25
CA SER A 562 5.99 -6.88 9.32
C SER A 562 6.88 -6.28 10.42
N LEU A 563 6.38 -5.24 11.11
CA LEU A 563 7.01 -4.71 12.33
C LEU A 563 7.10 -5.74 13.47
N GLY A 564 6.26 -6.75 13.43
CA GLY A 564 6.26 -7.86 14.36
C GLY A 564 4.90 -8.11 14.99
N ARG A 565 4.87 -9.08 15.92
CA ARG A 565 3.67 -9.71 16.45
C ARG A 565 2.55 -8.76 16.90
N TYR A 566 2.87 -7.60 17.45
CA TYR A 566 1.89 -6.74 18.09
C TYR A 566 1.39 -5.59 17.19
N ALA A 567 1.73 -5.60 15.92
CA ALA A 567 1.29 -4.55 14.98
C ALA A 567 -0.24 -4.59 14.78
N GLY A 568 -0.79 -5.79 14.53
CA GLY A 568 -2.22 -5.98 14.32
C GLY A 568 -3.06 -5.51 15.51
N SER A 569 -2.82 -6.03 16.70
CA SER A 569 -3.58 -5.64 17.90
C SER A 569 -3.42 -4.17 18.26
N THR A 570 -2.23 -3.59 18.09
CA THR A 570 -2.00 -2.16 18.39
C THR A 570 -2.82 -1.27 17.46
N ILE A 571 -2.84 -1.56 16.16
CA ILE A 571 -3.63 -0.83 15.17
C ILE A 571 -5.12 -0.98 15.44
N MET A 572 -5.61 -2.21 15.65
CA MET A 572 -7.03 -2.46 15.88
C MET A 572 -7.54 -1.86 17.19
N ASN A 573 -6.74 -1.84 18.25
CA ASN A 573 -7.07 -1.11 19.49
C ASN A 573 -7.13 0.40 19.27
N GLY A 574 -6.25 0.96 18.43
CA GLY A 574 -6.33 2.37 18.04
C GLY A 574 -7.63 2.70 17.31
N PHE A 575 -8.10 1.83 16.42
CA PHE A 575 -9.43 1.99 15.79
C PHE A 575 -10.58 1.86 16.79
N ALA A 576 -10.46 0.99 17.78
CA ALA A 576 -11.45 0.90 18.86
C ALA A 576 -11.52 2.21 19.68
N GLU A 577 -10.39 2.86 19.93
CA GLU A 577 -10.35 4.19 20.57
C GLU A 577 -11.00 5.25 19.68
N ILE A 578 -10.74 5.26 18.36
CA ILE A 578 -11.42 6.15 17.40
C ILE A 578 -12.93 5.92 17.46
N ALA A 579 -13.39 4.66 17.41
CA ALA A 579 -14.80 4.31 17.45
C ALA A 579 -15.50 4.71 18.77
N GLU A 580 -14.77 4.85 19.86
CA GLU A 580 -15.29 5.37 21.13
C GLU A 580 -15.39 6.90 21.13
N GLU A 581 -14.46 7.59 20.47
CA GLU A 581 -14.37 9.04 20.45
C GLU A 581 -15.42 9.70 19.53
N ILE A 582 -15.78 9.04 18.43
CA ILE A 582 -16.76 9.55 17.46
C ILE A 582 -18.22 9.27 17.84
N LYS A 583 -18.48 8.56 18.96
CA LYS A 583 -19.84 8.31 19.49
C LYS A 583 -20.38 9.50 20.27
#